data_b9c988123f42688f07cc033798dd1be2
#
_entry.id   b9c988123f42688f07cc033798dd1be2
#
_cell.length_a   1.000
_cell.length_b   1.000
_cell.length_c   1.000
_cell.angle_alpha   90.00
_cell.angle_beta   90.00
_cell.angle_gamma   90.00
#
_symmetry.space_group_name_H-M   'P 1'
#
loop_
_entity.id
_entity.type
_entity.pdbx_description
1 polymer ?
#
loop_
_entity_poly.entity_id
_entity_poly.type
_entity_poly.pdbx_seq_one_letter_code
_entity_poly.pdbx_strand_id
1 'polypeptide(L)'
;MFAKDHTLAKVDPDLWDAIQKENKRQQDHIELIASENYTSPAVMQAQGSQLTNKYAEGYPGKRYYGGCEYVDVAEQLAIDRVKQLFGAEAANVQPNSGSQANQGVFFAMLKPGDTIMGMSLAEGGHLTHGMALNMSGKWFNVISYGLTEQEDIDYEQMERLAREHKPKLIIAGASAFALRIDFERFARIAKEVGAYFMVDMAHYAGLIAAGEYPNPVPHADFVTSTTHKSLRGPRGGIILMKAEHEKAINSAIFPGIQGGPLMHVIAGKAVAFKEALAPEFKAYQQQVVKNAKALAETLTARGLRIVSGRTESHVMLVDLRSKGLTGKEAEAILGQAHMTCNKNGIPNDPQKPFVTSGIRLGSPAFTTRGFKEEDAVKVGNLIADVLDNPHDAATIDRVKAEVKQLTDKYPVYEA
;
A
#
# COMPACT_ATOMS: atom_id res chain seq x y z
N MET A 1 36.80 -15.01 -9.35
CA MET A 1 35.66 -15.94 -9.40
C MET A 1 35.12 -16.08 -7.98
N PHE A 2 33.82 -15.98 -7.78
CA PHE A 2 33.24 -16.11 -6.44
C PHE A 2 33.17 -17.58 -6.02
N ALA A 3 33.56 -17.86 -4.78
CA ALA A 3 33.41 -19.21 -4.20
C ALA A 3 31.94 -19.47 -3.85
N LYS A 4 31.50 -20.73 -3.96
CA LYS A 4 30.11 -21.11 -3.65
C LYS A 4 29.70 -20.83 -2.19
N ASP A 5 30.66 -20.83 -1.28
CA ASP A 5 30.48 -20.58 0.14
C ASP A 5 30.66 -19.09 0.54
N HIS A 6 30.71 -18.19 -0.44
CA HIS A 6 30.82 -16.75 -0.26
C HIS A 6 29.45 -16.16 0.14
N THR A 7 28.97 -16.59 1.32
CA THR A 7 27.67 -16.21 1.85
C THR A 7 27.71 -14.86 2.54
N LEU A 8 26.56 -14.21 2.68
CA LEU A 8 26.46 -12.92 3.38
C LEU A 8 27.02 -12.99 4.81
N ALA A 9 26.72 -14.04 5.54
CA ALA A 9 27.24 -14.24 6.90
C ALA A 9 28.79 -14.25 7.00
N LYS A 10 29.48 -14.66 5.92
CA LYS A 10 30.95 -14.65 5.87
C LYS A 10 31.51 -13.34 5.35
N VAL A 11 30.82 -12.69 4.42
CA VAL A 11 31.30 -11.47 3.74
C VAL A 11 31.02 -10.22 4.56
N ASP A 12 29.84 -10.16 5.18
CA ASP A 12 29.37 -9.02 5.97
C ASP A 12 28.57 -9.51 7.19
N PRO A 13 29.27 -9.94 8.24
CA PRO A 13 28.61 -10.46 9.44
C PRO A 13 27.77 -9.40 10.16
N ASP A 14 28.11 -8.12 10.09
CA ASP A 14 27.35 -7.04 10.72
C ASP A 14 25.99 -6.86 10.05
N LEU A 15 25.96 -6.85 8.72
CA LEU A 15 24.72 -6.80 7.97
C LEU A 15 23.89 -8.09 8.15
N TRP A 16 24.55 -9.25 8.19
CA TRP A 16 23.88 -10.52 8.47
C TRP A 16 23.19 -10.49 9.85
N ASP A 17 23.88 -10.03 10.89
CA ASP A 17 23.30 -9.89 12.23
C ASP A 17 22.09 -8.93 12.25
N ALA A 18 22.18 -7.81 11.55
CA ALA A 18 21.06 -6.87 11.42
C ALA A 18 19.83 -7.51 10.76
N ILE A 19 20.03 -8.30 9.70
CA ILE A 19 18.95 -9.04 9.03
C ILE A 19 18.34 -10.08 9.97
N GLN A 20 19.16 -10.83 10.73
CA GLN A 20 18.66 -11.82 11.70
C GLN A 20 17.82 -11.15 12.81
N LYS A 21 18.26 -9.99 13.29
CA LYS A 21 17.50 -9.20 14.27
C LYS A 21 16.16 -8.73 13.72
N GLU A 22 16.12 -8.28 12.45
CA GLU A 22 14.86 -7.89 11.79
C GLU A 22 13.95 -9.11 11.56
N ASN A 23 14.49 -10.25 11.14
CA ASN A 23 13.73 -11.51 11.03
C ASN A 23 13.06 -11.86 12.37
N LYS A 24 13.85 -11.76 13.47
CA LYS A 24 13.32 -12.01 14.81
C LYS A 24 12.27 -10.99 15.22
N ARG A 25 12.46 -9.69 14.92
CA ARG A 25 11.45 -8.65 15.19
C ARG A 25 10.16 -8.96 14.47
N GLN A 26 10.21 -9.27 13.17
CA GLN A 26 9.02 -9.62 12.38
C GLN A 26 8.32 -10.86 12.93
N GLN A 27 9.06 -11.85 13.41
CA GLN A 27 8.50 -13.03 14.05
C GLN A 27 7.82 -12.72 15.38
N ASP A 28 8.45 -11.91 16.24
CA ASP A 28 8.01 -11.66 17.61
C ASP A 28 6.92 -10.59 17.73
N HIS A 29 6.72 -9.74 16.72
CA HIS A 29 5.76 -8.64 16.72
C HIS A 29 4.49 -8.97 15.93
N ILE A 30 3.35 -8.42 16.35
CA ILE A 30 2.16 -8.32 15.52
C ILE A 30 2.28 -7.06 14.69
N GLU A 31 2.36 -7.22 13.36
CA GLU A 31 2.44 -6.11 12.41
C GLU A 31 1.03 -5.57 12.11
N LEU A 32 0.80 -4.32 12.45
CA LEU A 32 -0.47 -3.60 12.28
C LEU A 32 -0.36 -2.42 11.33
N ILE A 33 0.82 -2.17 10.74
CA ILE A 33 0.96 -1.13 9.72
C ILE A 33 0.18 -1.56 8.47
N ALA A 34 -0.86 -0.81 8.11
CA ALA A 34 -1.81 -1.16 7.04
C ALA A 34 -1.16 -1.29 5.65
N SER A 35 0.04 -0.72 5.46
CA SER A 35 0.81 -0.75 4.22
C SER A 35 1.93 -1.81 4.21
N GLU A 36 1.99 -2.68 5.21
CA GLU A 36 2.97 -3.76 5.30
C GLU A 36 2.32 -5.14 5.15
N ASN A 37 3.13 -6.09 4.69
CA ASN A 37 2.74 -7.48 4.52
C ASN A 37 4.00 -8.36 4.46
N TYR A 38 3.81 -9.68 4.51
CA TYR A 38 4.87 -10.66 4.36
C TYR A 38 4.76 -11.32 2.98
N THR A 39 5.84 -11.26 2.20
CA THR A 39 5.90 -11.93 0.90
C THR A 39 6.15 -13.43 1.06
N SER A 40 5.76 -14.22 0.07
CA SER A 40 6.07 -15.65 0.06
C SER A 40 7.57 -15.92 -0.11
N PRO A 41 8.06 -17.09 0.33
CA PRO A 41 9.43 -17.53 0.02
C PRO A 41 9.73 -17.55 -1.47
N ALA A 42 8.75 -17.87 -2.32
CA ALA A 42 8.90 -17.87 -3.79
C ALA A 42 9.15 -16.46 -4.35
N VAL A 43 8.48 -15.43 -3.83
CA VAL A 43 8.75 -14.03 -4.18
C VAL A 43 10.18 -13.64 -3.77
N MET A 44 10.62 -13.99 -2.56
CA MET A 44 11.98 -13.69 -2.11
C MET A 44 13.03 -14.43 -2.93
N GLN A 45 12.78 -15.70 -3.31
CA GLN A 45 13.67 -16.48 -4.17
C GLN A 45 13.81 -15.83 -5.55
N ALA A 46 12.70 -15.35 -6.14
CA ALA A 46 12.74 -14.65 -7.43
C ALA A 46 13.57 -13.36 -7.36
N GLN A 47 13.44 -12.59 -6.28
CA GLN A 47 14.21 -11.36 -6.06
C GLN A 47 15.71 -11.64 -5.86
N GLY A 48 16.08 -12.73 -5.20
CA GLY A 48 17.48 -13.15 -4.99
C GLY A 48 18.10 -13.88 -6.17
N SER A 49 17.44 -13.91 -7.34
CA SER A 49 17.91 -14.63 -8.53
C SER A 49 18.96 -13.87 -9.33
N GLN A 50 19.64 -14.59 -10.25
CA GLN A 50 20.62 -14.02 -11.17
C GLN A 50 20.04 -13.02 -12.18
N LEU A 51 18.72 -12.84 -12.23
CA LEU A 51 18.09 -11.82 -13.07
C LEU A 51 18.55 -10.40 -12.71
N THR A 52 19.04 -10.19 -11.47
CA THR A 52 19.68 -8.93 -11.06
C THR A 52 20.90 -8.55 -11.90
N ASN A 53 21.57 -9.51 -12.53
CA ASN A 53 22.77 -9.28 -13.33
C ASN A 53 22.46 -8.73 -14.73
N LYS A 54 21.19 -8.84 -15.20
CA LYS A 54 20.84 -8.56 -16.59
C LYS A 54 20.39 -7.14 -16.81
N TYR A 55 21.06 -6.44 -17.71
CA TYR A 55 20.65 -5.12 -18.21
C TYR A 55 19.63 -5.28 -19.34
N ALA A 56 18.42 -4.72 -19.15
CA ALA A 56 17.29 -4.98 -20.04
C ALA A 56 16.47 -3.73 -20.40
N GLU A 57 17.15 -2.60 -20.73
CA GLU A 57 16.48 -1.39 -21.22
C GLU A 57 15.58 -1.66 -22.40
N GLY A 58 14.43 -1.03 -22.43
CA GLY A 58 13.36 -1.27 -23.39
C GLY A 58 12.28 -2.18 -22.82
N TYR A 59 11.61 -2.94 -23.68
CA TYR A 59 10.45 -3.79 -23.35
C TYR A 59 10.59 -5.17 -23.99
N PRO A 60 9.81 -6.19 -23.60
CA PRO A 60 9.87 -7.51 -24.20
C PRO A 60 9.84 -7.47 -25.72
N GLY A 61 10.79 -8.15 -26.36
CA GLY A 61 10.97 -8.17 -27.81
C GLY A 61 11.52 -6.89 -28.45
N LYS A 62 11.75 -5.84 -27.65
CA LYS A 62 12.25 -4.52 -28.09
C LYS A 62 13.29 -3.98 -27.10
N ARG A 63 14.33 -4.77 -26.83
CA ARG A 63 15.41 -4.38 -25.92
C ARG A 63 16.55 -3.69 -26.67
N TYR A 64 17.27 -2.84 -25.93
CA TYR A 64 18.49 -2.21 -26.44
C TYR A 64 19.73 -3.07 -26.28
N TYR A 65 19.63 -4.21 -25.57
CA TYR A 65 20.74 -5.11 -25.25
C TYR A 65 20.41 -6.54 -25.71
N GLY A 66 21.45 -7.32 -26.09
CA GLY A 66 21.34 -8.72 -26.40
C GLY A 66 21.18 -9.58 -25.14
N GLY A 67 20.81 -10.87 -25.30
CA GLY A 67 20.69 -11.85 -24.22
C GLY A 67 19.49 -11.63 -23.31
N CYS A 68 18.39 -11.08 -23.84
CA CYS A 68 17.18 -10.75 -23.08
C CYS A 68 16.05 -11.78 -23.24
N GLU A 69 16.26 -12.87 -23.95
CA GLU A 69 15.22 -13.87 -24.26
C GLU A 69 14.50 -14.42 -23.01
N TYR A 70 15.20 -14.58 -21.88
CA TYR A 70 14.61 -15.13 -20.66
C TYR A 70 14.05 -14.04 -19.72
N VAL A 71 14.65 -12.85 -19.67
CA VAL A 71 14.07 -11.73 -18.93
C VAL A 71 12.81 -11.20 -19.62
N ASP A 72 12.70 -11.33 -20.94
CA ASP A 72 11.47 -11.04 -21.69
C ASP A 72 10.33 -11.94 -21.23
N VAL A 73 10.59 -13.23 -21.01
CA VAL A 73 9.60 -14.17 -20.45
C VAL A 73 9.14 -13.71 -19.06
N ALA A 74 10.07 -13.32 -18.20
CA ALA A 74 9.73 -12.88 -16.85
C ALA A 74 8.85 -11.61 -16.85
N GLU A 75 9.20 -10.61 -17.66
CA GLU A 75 8.41 -9.37 -17.75
C GLU A 75 7.07 -9.61 -18.43
N GLN A 76 7.03 -10.41 -19.51
CA GLN A 76 5.78 -10.73 -20.19
C GLN A 76 4.80 -11.48 -19.26
N LEU A 77 5.30 -12.45 -18.47
CA LEU A 77 4.48 -13.12 -17.46
C LEU A 77 3.90 -12.15 -16.43
N ALA A 78 4.68 -11.15 -15.99
CA ALA A 78 4.19 -10.14 -15.06
C ALA A 78 3.08 -9.28 -15.70
N ILE A 79 3.29 -8.85 -16.95
CA ILE A 79 2.31 -8.05 -17.70
C ILE A 79 1.01 -8.85 -17.91
N ASP A 80 1.09 -10.07 -18.40
CA ASP A 80 -0.09 -10.87 -18.71
C ASP A 80 -0.89 -11.19 -17.46
N ARG A 81 -0.21 -11.58 -16.37
CA ARG A 81 -0.85 -11.91 -15.10
C ARG A 81 -1.52 -10.70 -14.44
N VAL A 82 -0.89 -9.53 -14.46
CA VAL A 82 -1.51 -8.34 -13.86
C VAL A 82 -2.68 -7.83 -14.68
N LYS A 83 -2.62 -7.93 -16.01
CA LYS A 83 -3.77 -7.64 -16.89
C LYS A 83 -4.93 -8.58 -16.59
N GLN A 84 -4.68 -9.88 -16.47
CA GLN A 84 -5.69 -10.87 -16.11
C GLN A 84 -6.28 -10.60 -14.72
N LEU A 85 -5.43 -10.25 -13.74
CA LEU A 85 -5.83 -10.06 -12.35
C LEU A 85 -6.84 -8.93 -12.17
N PHE A 86 -6.67 -7.83 -12.91
CA PHE A 86 -7.49 -6.61 -12.78
C PHE A 86 -8.43 -6.35 -13.97
N GLY A 87 -8.33 -7.12 -15.04
CA GLY A 87 -9.09 -6.89 -16.28
C GLY A 87 -8.59 -5.68 -17.08
N ALA A 88 -7.30 -5.37 -17.04
CA ALA A 88 -6.72 -4.23 -17.73
C ALA A 88 -6.39 -4.50 -19.19
N GLU A 89 -6.53 -3.49 -20.06
CA GLU A 89 -6.18 -3.58 -21.48
C GLU A 89 -4.67 -3.60 -21.70
N ALA A 90 -3.93 -2.76 -20.97
CA ALA A 90 -2.48 -2.65 -21.03
C ALA A 90 -1.88 -2.45 -19.63
N ALA A 91 -0.61 -2.82 -19.47
CA ALA A 91 0.11 -2.71 -18.20
C ALA A 91 1.60 -2.42 -18.41
N ASN A 92 2.17 -1.61 -17.50
CA ASN A 92 3.60 -1.44 -17.35
C ASN A 92 4.01 -1.89 -15.94
N VAL A 93 4.94 -2.85 -15.86
CA VAL A 93 5.40 -3.46 -14.60
C VAL A 93 6.79 -3.00 -14.17
N GLN A 94 7.38 -2.05 -14.90
CA GLN A 94 8.73 -1.55 -14.64
C GLN A 94 8.85 -0.50 -13.52
N PRO A 95 7.81 0.25 -13.09
CA PRO A 95 7.98 1.23 -12.01
C PRO A 95 8.62 0.61 -10.76
N ASN A 96 9.66 1.28 -10.23
CA ASN A 96 10.40 0.81 -9.05
C ASN A 96 9.62 1.05 -7.75
N SER A 97 8.61 1.91 -7.77
CA SER A 97 7.73 2.23 -6.64
C SER A 97 6.37 2.75 -7.12
N GLY A 98 5.39 2.80 -6.19
CA GLY A 98 4.11 3.47 -6.46
C GLY A 98 4.28 4.96 -6.79
N SER A 99 5.23 5.64 -6.13
CA SER A 99 5.54 7.04 -6.43
C SER A 99 6.04 7.21 -7.86
N GLN A 100 6.92 6.33 -8.35
CA GLN A 100 7.40 6.37 -9.73
C GLN A 100 6.32 5.94 -10.73
N ALA A 101 5.40 5.06 -10.35
CA ALA A 101 4.23 4.78 -11.16
C ALA A 101 3.36 6.03 -11.37
N ASN A 102 3.08 6.77 -10.29
CA ASN A 102 2.35 8.04 -10.37
C ASN A 102 3.13 9.08 -11.19
N GLN A 103 4.45 9.20 -10.98
CA GLN A 103 5.31 10.08 -11.79
C GLN A 103 5.28 9.74 -13.27
N GLY A 104 5.22 8.46 -13.62
CA GLY A 104 5.10 7.99 -15.00
C GLY A 104 3.84 8.51 -15.68
N VAL A 105 2.70 8.45 -14.99
CA VAL A 105 1.44 9.03 -15.47
C VAL A 105 1.56 10.53 -15.61
N PHE A 106 2.09 11.22 -14.59
CA PHE A 106 2.26 12.67 -14.64
C PHE A 106 3.18 13.10 -15.78
N PHE A 107 4.31 12.42 -15.96
CA PHE A 107 5.27 12.73 -17.02
C PHE A 107 4.69 12.51 -18.42
N ALA A 108 3.85 11.47 -18.58
CA ALA A 108 3.22 11.17 -19.86
C ALA A 108 2.12 12.17 -20.25
N MET A 109 1.32 12.63 -19.27
CA MET A 109 0.05 13.30 -19.52
C MET A 109 0.03 14.78 -19.18
N LEU A 110 0.98 15.26 -18.38
CA LEU A 110 0.98 16.61 -17.82
C LEU A 110 2.26 17.37 -18.14
N LYS A 111 2.18 18.68 -17.96
CA LYS A 111 3.32 19.60 -17.98
C LYS A 111 3.43 20.32 -16.65
N PRO A 112 4.63 20.75 -16.20
CA PRO A 112 4.76 21.62 -15.04
C PRO A 112 3.84 22.84 -15.15
N GLY A 113 3.13 23.14 -14.06
CA GLY A 113 2.11 24.21 -14.02
C GLY A 113 0.70 23.77 -14.37
N ASP A 114 0.48 22.57 -14.87
CA ASP A 114 -0.86 22.03 -15.05
C ASP A 114 -1.58 21.85 -13.69
N THR A 115 -2.90 21.95 -13.71
CA THR A 115 -3.70 21.75 -12.50
C THR A 115 -4.07 20.28 -12.32
N ILE A 116 -3.82 19.74 -11.13
CA ILE A 116 -4.26 18.41 -10.69
C ILE A 116 -5.18 18.51 -9.49
N MET A 117 -6.05 17.53 -9.32
CA MET A 117 -6.92 17.42 -8.16
C MET A 117 -6.69 16.08 -7.48
N GLY A 118 -6.54 16.07 -6.14
CA GLY A 118 -6.36 14.86 -5.33
C GLY A 118 -6.89 15.04 -3.92
N MET A 119 -6.99 13.93 -3.17
CA MET A 119 -7.38 13.99 -1.77
C MET A 119 -6.31 14.70 -0.94
N SER A 120 -6.72 15.56 -0.02
CA SER A 120 -5.83 16.21 0.95
C SER A 120 -5.03 15.18 1.76
N LEU A 121 -3.74 15.43 1.96
CA LEU A 121 -2.89 14.57 2.82
C LEU A 121 -3.42 14.50 4.26
N ALA A 122 -3.94 15.61 4.77
CA ALA A 122 -4.49 15.69 6.12
C ALA A 122 -5.75 14.83 6.32
N GLU A 123 -6.41 14.48 5.23
CA GLU A 123 -7.66 13.70 5.24
C GLU A 123 -7.51 12.30 4.64
N GLY A 124 -6.25 11.85 4.45
CA GLY A 124 -5.94 10.48 4.06
C GLY A 124 -5.33 10.29 2.69
N GLY A 125 -5.08 11.35 1.92
CA GLY A 125 -4.40 11.29 0.62
C GLY A 125 -2.96 10.77 0.73
N HIS A 126 -2.34 10.50 -0.42
CA HIS A 126 -0.94 10.10 -0.48
C HIS A 126 -0.05 11.31 -0.80
N LEU A 127 1.24 11.24 -0.41
CA LEU A 127 2.23 12.29 -0.68
C LEU A 127 2.25 12.72 -2.16
N THR A 128 2.16 11.75 -3.07
CA THR A 128 2.21 11.98 -4.52
C THR A 128 0.91 12.53 -5.11
N HIS A 129 -0.12 12.79 -4.29
CA HIS A 129 -1.38 13.40 -4.73
C HIS A 129 -1.38 14.93 -4.59
N GLY A 130 -0.22 15.56 -4.51
CA GLY A 130 -0.09 17.02 -4.48
C GLY A 130 0.48 17.61 -3.19
N MET A 131 1.06 16.81 -2.30
CA MET A 131 1.68 17.33 -1.08
C MET A 131 2.81 18.30 -1.43
N ALA A 132 2.85 19.48 -0.80
CA ALA A 132 3.67 20.62 -1.19
C ALA A 132 5.19 20.34 -1.29
N LEU A 133 5.73 19.43 -0.46
CA LEU A 133 7.14 19.04 -0.51
C LEU A 133 7.43 17.92 -1.52
N ASN A 134 6.38 17.24 -1.99
CA ASN A 134 6.51 16.21 -3.02
C ASN A 134 6.66 16.84 -4.41
N MET A 135 7.22 16.09 -5.35
CA MET A 135 7.33 16.51 -6.75
C MET A 135 5.96 16.96 -7.30
N SER A 136 4.88 16.23 -6.99
CA SER A 136 3.54 16.57 -7.45
C SER A 136 3.06 17.94 -6.98
N GLY A 137 3.37 18.32 -5.72
CA GLY A 137 3.04 19.64 -5.19
C GLY A 137 3.97 20.76 -5.67
N LYS A 138 5.21 20.41 -6.12
CA LYS A 138 6.17 21.39 -6.64
C LYS A 138 5.97 21.69 -8.11
N TRP A 139 5.50 20.74 -8.89
CA TRP A 139 5.38 20.86 -10.35
C TRP A 139 4.00 21.28 -10.81
N PHE A 140 2.95 21.03 -10.02
CA PHE A 140 1.56 21.22 -10.42
C PHE A 140 0.83 22.24 -9.54
N ASN A 141 -0.20 22.85 -10.08
CA ASN A 141 -1.20 23.57 -9.31
C ASN A 141 -2.15 22.54 -8.69
N VAL A 142 -2.17 22.46 -7.37
CA VAL A 142 -2.91 21.41 -6.66
C VAL A 142 -4.21 21.94 -6.09
N ILE A 143 -5.32 21.30 -6.45
CA ILE A 143 -6.63 21.47 -5.82
C ILE A 143 -6.91 20.23 -4.98
N SER A 144 -7.21 20.42 -3.71
CA SER A 144 -7.50 19.29 -2.81
C SER A 144 -9.00 19.22 -2.51
N TYR A 145 -9.56 18.00 -2.62
CA TYR A 145 -10.86 17.69 -2.03
C TYR A 145 -10.67 16.99 -0.69
N GLY A 146 -11.70 16.99 0.13
CA GLY A 146 -11.64 16.49 1.49
C GLY A 146 -12.77 15.55 1.84
N LEU A 147 -13.05 15.49 3.15
CA LEU A 147 -14.08 14.66 3.75
C LEU A 147 -15.25 15.54 4.23
N THR A 148 -16.42 14.93 4.32
CA THR A 148 -17.60 15.51 5.00
C THR A 148 -17.42 15.51 6.51
N GLU A 149 -18.35 16.12 7.24
CA GLU A 149 -18.43 16.01 8.71
C GLU A 149 -18.60 14.56 9.21
N GLN A 150 -19.20 13.69 8.36
CA GLN A 150 -19.34 12.26 8.62
C GLN A 150 -18.09 11.45 8.27
N GLU A 151 -17.01 12.13 7.84
CA GLU A 151 -15.73 11.55 7.50
C GLU A 151 -15.77 10.59 6.28
N ASP A 152 -16.75 10.77 5.40
CA ASP A 152 -16.78 10.19 4.05
C ASP A 152 -16.25 11.20 3.03
N ILE A 153 -15.87 10.76 1.82
CA ILE A 153 -15.41 11.67 0.77
C ILE A 153 -16.50 12.70 0.47
N ASP A 154 -16.16 13.99 0.47
CA ASP A 154 -17.06 15.07 0.06
C ASP A 154 -17.11 15.13 -1.48
N TYR A 155 -17.93 14.24 -2.04
CA TYR A 155 -18.11 14.16 -3.49
C TYR A 155 -18.72 15.44 -4.08
N GLU A 156 -19.58 16.16 -3.34
CA GLU A 156 -20.17 17.41 -3.81
C GLU A 156 -19.13 18.52 -3.89
N GLN A 157 -18.26 18.62 -2.87
CA GLN A 157 -17.12 19.52 -2.90
C GLN A 157 -16.19 19.17 -4.07
N MET A 158 -15.86 17.89 -4.24
CA MET A 158 -14.98 17.42 -5.31
C MET A 158 -15.53 17.79 -6.69
N GLU A 159 -16.81 17.53 -6.95
CA GLU A 159 -17.47 17.87 -8.22
C GLU A 159 -17.51 19.40 -8.46
N ARG A 160 -17.82 20.18 -7.44
CA ARG A 160 -17.83 21.64 -7.52
C ARG A 160 -16.43 22.19 -7.86
N LEU A 161 -15.40 21.74 -7.14
CA LEU A 161 -14.00 22.13 -7.38
C LEU A 161 -13.51 21.70 -8.77
N ALA A 162 -13.92 20.53 -9.26
CA ALA A 162 -13.57 20.06 -10.60
C ALA A 162 -14.15 20.97 -11.68
N ARG A 163 -15.42 21.39 -11.56
CA ARG A 163 -16.05 22.32 -12.50
C ARG A 163 -15.42 23.71 -12.46
N GLU A 164 -15.08 24.20 -11.29
CA GLU A 164 -14.48 25.51 -11.07
C GLU A 164 -13.05 25.60 -11.64
N HIS A 165 -12.21 24.62 -11.30
CA HIS A 165 -10.77 24.68 -11.60
C HIS A 165 -10.37 23.91 -12.85
N LYS A 166 -11.23 23.06 -13.40
CA LYS A 166 -11.00 22.25 -14.62
C LYS A 166 -9.61 21.60 -14.64
N PRO A 167 -9.27 20.76 -13.63
CA PRO A 167 -7.98 20.10 -13.58
C PRO A 167 -7.76 19.23 -14.82
N LYS A 168 -6.50 19.05 -15.22
CA LYS A 168 -6.15 18.13 -16.30
C LYS A 168 -6.14 16.66 -15.85
N LEU A 169 -5.94 16.44 -14.55
CA LEU A 169 -5.95 15.11 -13.95
C LEU A 169 -6.69 15.15 -12.62
N ILE A 170 -7.60 14.22 -12.42
CA ILE A 170 -8.26 13.96 -11.13
C ILE A 170 -7.71 12.62 -10.60
N ILE A 171 -7.27 12.61 -9.34
CA ILE A 171 -6.68 11.46 -8.66
C ILE A 171 -7.64 11.02 -7.56
N ALA A 172 -8.08 9.76 -7.62
CA ALA A 172 -8.74 9.07 -6.52
C ALA A 172 -7.80 8.04 -5.90
N GLY A 173 -8.07 7.69 -4.65
CA GLY A 173 -7.24 6.77 -3.87
C GLY A 173 -6.74 7.43 -2.60
N ALA A 174 -6.42 6.61 -1.59
CA ALA A 174 -6.03 7.11 -0.29
C ALA A 174 -5.06 6.15 0.41
N SER A 175 -4.31 6.69 1.37
CA SER A 175 -3.40 5.95 2.24
C SER A 175 -4.01 5.63 3.60
N ALA A 176 -5.04 6.38 4.01
CA ALA A 176 -5.62 6.32 5.34
C ALA A 176 -7.14 6.55 5.34
N PHE A 177 -7.84 6.00 4.36
CA PHE A 177 -9.30 6.07 4.23
C PHE A 177 -9.89 4.66 4.32
N ALA A 178 -10.83 4.45 5.23
CA ALA A 178 -11.33 3.12 5.58
C ALA A 178 -12.53 2.65 4.75
N LEU A 179 -13.26 3.58 4.13
CA LEU A 179 -14.51 3.29 3.42
C LEU A 179 -14.28 2.98 1.94
N ARG A 180 -15.33 2.59 1.25
CA ARG A 180 -15.30 2.37 -0.20
C ARG A 180 -15.32 3.70 -0.95
N ILE A 181 -14.58 3.75 -2.06
CA ILE A 181 -14.52 4.90 -2.97
C ILE A 181 -15.42 4.64 -4.17
N ASP A 182 -16.28 5.59 -4.48
CA ASP A 182 -17.13 5.57 -5.69
C ASP A 182 -16.33 6.06 -6.91
N PHE A 183 -15.63 5.13 -7.56
CA PHE A 183 -14.82 5.42 -8.75
C PHE A 183 -15.67 5.83 -9.96
N GLU A 184 -16.91 5.38 -10.05
CA GLU A 184 -17.81 5.75 -11.14
C GLU A 184 -18.18 7.23 -11.05
N ARG A 185 -18.42 7.73 -9.83
CA ARG A 185 -18.72 9.16 -9.62
C ARG A 185 -17.53 10.04 -9.99
N PHE A 186 -16.30 9.64 -9.63
CA PHE A 186 -15.10 10.32 -10.08
C PHE A 186 -14.93 10.31 -11.60
N ALA A 187 -15.14 9.18 -12.25
CA ALA A 187 -15.01 9.05 -13.70
C ALA A 187 -16.02 9.96 -14.43
N ARG A 188 -17.25 10.04 -13.92
CA ARG A 188 -18.28 10.90 -14.48
C ARG A 188 -17.86 12.37 -14.47
N ILE A 189 -17.39 12.90 -13.34
CA ILE A 189 -16.97 14.30 -13.25
C ILE A 189 -15.70 14.56 -14.05
N ALA A 190 -14.73 13.64 -14.07
CA ALA A 190 -13.53 13.76 -14.88
C ALA A 190 -13.88 13.91 -16.37
N LYS A 191 -14.79 13.08 -16.87
CA LYS A 191 -15.30 13.17 -18.23
C LYS A 191 -16.03 14.49 -18.51
N GLU A 192 -16.84 14.95 -17.57
CA GLU A 192 -17.59 16.21 -17.69
C GLU A 192 -16.67 17.43 -17.88
N VAL A 193 -15.56 17.48 -17.12
CA VAL A 193 -14.62 18.60 -17.16
C VAL A 193 -13.46 18.41 -18.16
N GLY A 194 -13.40 17.27 -18.84
CA GLY A 194 -12.33 16.94 -19.80
C GLY A 194 -10.99 16.60 -19.16
N ALA A 195 -11.00 16.09 -17.93
CA ALA A 195 -9.82 15.64 -17.20
C ALA A 195 -9.54 14.16 -17.45
N TYR A 196 -8.25 13.78 -17.37
CA TYR A 196 -7.90 12.37 -17.18
C TYR A 196 -8.28 11.92 -15.77
N PHE A 197 -8.68 10.67 -15.64
CA PHE A 197 -8.97 10.05 -14.36
C PHE A 197 -7.94 8.98 -14.00
N MET A 198 -7.22 9.19 -12.90
CA MET A 198 -6.25 8.26 -12.35
C MET A 198 -6.69 7.75 -10.99
N VAL A 199 -6.57 6.46 -10.76
CA VAL A 199 -6.77 5.85 -9.45
C VAL A 199 -5.47 5.26 -8.94
N ASP A 200 -5.01 5.74 -7.79
CA ASP A 200 -3.95 5.09 -7.00
C ASP A 200 -4.61 4.08 -6.07
N MET A 201 -4.62 2.81 -6.50
CA MET A 201 -5.26 1.72 -5.73
C MET A 201 -4.30 1.02 -4.77
N ALA A 202 -3.12 1.57 -4.52
CA ALA A 202 -2.02 0.89 -3.82
C ALA A 202 -2.44 0.21 -2.51
N HIS A 203 -3.24 0.88 -1.68
CA HIS A 203 -3.72 0.29 -0.43
C HIS A 203 -4.72 -0.84 -0.65
N TYR A 204 -5.59 -0.71 -1.64
CA TYR A 204 -6.74 -1.60 -1.86
C TYR A 204 -6.47 -2.68 -2.91
N ALA A 205 -5.30 -2.70 -3.55
CA ALA A 205 -5.02 -3.55 -4.72
C ALA A 205 -5.28 -5.04 -4.47
N GLY A 206 -4.93 -5.57 -3.31
CA GLY A 206 -5.22 -6.96 -2.96
C GLY A 206 -6.71 -7.25 -2.83
N LEU A 207 -7.47 -6.33 -2.20
CA LEU A 207 -8.92 -6.45 -2.06
C LEU A 207 -9.62 -6.35 -3.42
N ILE A 208 -9.15 -5.43 -4.28
CA ILE A 208 -9.68 -5.27 -5.65
C ILE A 208 -9.44 -6.53 -6.47
N ALA A 209 -8.22 -7.09 -6.40
CA ALA A 209 -7.87 -8.34 -7.09
C ALA A 209 -8.77 -9.51 -6.68
N ALA A 210 -9.21 -9.54 -5.42
CA ALA A 210 -10.10 -10.57 -4.87
C ALA A 210 -11.60 -10.28 -5.06
N GLY A 211 -11.97 -9.10 -5.57
CA GLY A 211 -13.36 -8.66 -5.70
C GLY A 211 -14.01 -8.18 -4.40
N GLU A 212 -13.21 -7.90 -3.37
CA GLU A 212 -13.68 -7.44 -2.05
C GLU A 212 -13.76 -5.90 -1.95
N TYR A 213 -13.31 -5.17 -2.97
CA TYR A 213 -13.38 -3.72 -3.08
C TYR A 213 -13.68 -3.30 -4.53
N PRO A 214 -14.33 -2.16 -4.78
CA PRO A 214 -14.66 -1.71 -6.13
C PRO A 214 -13.45 -1.66 -7.05
N ASN A 215 -13.58 -2.20 -8.27
CA ASN A 215 -12.49 -2.20 -9.26
C ASN A 215 -12.50 -0.88 -10.07
N PRO A 216 -11.42 -0.07 -10.01
CA PRO A 216 -11.34 1.18 -10.75
C PRO A 216 -11.04 1.02 -12.24
N VAL A 217 -10.51 -0.13 -12.67
CA VAL A 217 -10.00 -0.33 -14.04
C VAL A 217 -11.03 -0.04 -15.11
N PRO A 218 -12.31 -0.43 -14.99
CA PRO A 218 -13.32 -0.08 -16.00
C PRO A 218 -13.62 1.41 -16.12
N HIS A 219 -13.30 2.21 -15.10
CA HIS A 219 -13.69 3.61 -14.98
C HIS A 219 -12.54 4.59 -15.23
N ALA A 220 -11.31 4.20 -14.93
CA ALA A 220 -10.15 5.10 -14.97
C ALA A 220 -9.37 5.00 -16.29
N ASP A 221 -8.70 6.09 -16.67
CA ASP A 221 -7.73 6.08 -17.77
C ASP A 221 -6.42 5.40 -17.34
N PHE A 222 -6.03 5.63 -16.08
CA PHE A 222 -4.84 5.07 -15.47
C PHE A 222 -5.15 4.53 -14.07
N VAL A 223 -4.61 3.36 -13.75
CA VAL A 223 -4.67 2.80 -12.40
C VAL A 223 -3.24 2.46 -11.97
N THR A 224 -2.77 3.11 -10.93
CA THR A 224 -1.43 2.85 -10.37
C THR A 224 -1.54 2.06 -9.07
N SER A 225 -0.50 1.32 -8.76
CA SER A 225 -0.40 0.61 -7.49
C SER A 225 1.04 0.36 -7.08
N THR A 226 1.24 0.16 -5.78
CA THR A 226 2.36 -0.62 -5.26
C THR A 226 2.06 -2.10 -5.37
N THR A 227 3.09 -2.93 -5.30
CA THR A 227 2.94 -4.39 -5.33
C THR A 227 3.07 -5.06 -3.96
N HIS A 228 3.49 -4.33 -2.92
CA HIS A 228 3.96 -4.86 -1.64
C HIS A 228 3.02 -4.63 -0.43
N LYS A 229 1.82 -4.07 -0.63
CA LYS A 229 0.84 -3.84 0.45
C LYS A 229 -0.17 -5.00 0.54
N SER A 230 -1.45 -4.74 0.43
CA SER A 230 -2.48 -5.79 0.43
C SER A 230 -2.30 -6.80 -0.70
N LEU A 231 -1.64 -6.44 -1.80
CA LEU A 231 -1.33 -7.36 -2.92
C LEU A 231 -0.22 -8.38 -2.59
N ARG A 232 0.53 -8.19 -1.51
CA ARG A 232 1.48 -9.15 -0.92
C ARG A 232 2.65 -9.54 -1.84
N GLY A 233 3.06 -8.65 -2.73
CA GLY A 233 4.20 -8.87 -3.64
C GLY A 233 5.51 -8.21 -3.19
N PRO A 234 6.52 -8.17 -4.06
CA PRO A 234 7.77 -7.47 -3.81
C PRO A 234 7.56 -5.96 -3.79
N ARG A 235 8.49 -5.21 -3.23
CA ARG A 235 8.47 -3.74 -3.29
C ARG A 235 8.66 -3.28 -4.72
N GLY A 236 7.68 -2.55 -5.22
CA GLY A 236 7.65 -2.04 -6.60
C GLY A 236 6.33 -1.34 -6.90
N GLY A 237 6.17 -0.91 -8.14
CA GLY A 237 4.95 -0.30 -8.67
C GLY A 237 4.49 -0.90 -9.99
N ILE A 238 3.27 -0.60 -10.37
CA ILE A 238 2.65 -0.95 -11.65
C ILE A 238 1.78 0.20 -12.14
N ILE A 239 1.58 0.26 -13.45
CA ILE A 239 0.59 1.13 -14.10
C ILE A 239 -0.28 0.25 -14.98
N LEU A 240 -1.58 0.29 -14.76
CA LEU A 240 -2.61 -0.27 -15.64
C LEU A 240 -3.23 0.88 -16.41
N MET A 241 -3.61 0.67 -17.67
CA MET A 241 -4.14 1.74 -18.50
C MET A 241 -5.02 1.21 -19.63
N LYS A 242 -5.79 2.10 -20.24
CA LYS A 242 -6.42 1.85 -21.52
C LYS A 242 -5.34 1.71 -22.61
N ALA A 243 -5.56 0.85 -23.59
CA ALA A 243 -4.58 0.52 -24.63
C ALA A 243 -4.06 1.75 -25.40
N GLU A 244 -4.88 2.76 -25.61
CA GLU A 244 -4.50 4.00 -26.30
C GLU A 244 -3.36 4.79 -25.60
N HIS A 245 -3.19 4.60 -24.27
CA HIS A 245 -2.17 5.30 -23.48
C HIS A 245 -0.86 4.49 -23.33
N GLU A 246 -0.84 3.23 -23.75
CA GLU A 246 0.30 2.33 -23.50
C GLU A 246 1.62 2.90 -24.04
N LYS A 247 1.62 3.41 -25.27
CA LYS A 247 2.83 3.99 -25.88
C LYS A 247 3.36 5.19 -25.10
N ALA A 248 2.48 6.08 -24.64
CA ALA A 248 2.87 7.28 -23.89
C ALA A 248 3.44 6.89 -22.52
N ILE A 249 2.77 5.99 -21.80
CA ILE A 249 3.24 5.51 -20.49
C ILE A 249 4.55 4.75 -20.61
N ASN A 250 4.69 3.85 -21.58
CA ASN A 250 5.93 3.11 -21.79
C ASN A 250 7.11 4.04 -22.09
N SER A 251 6.90 5.09 -22.91
CA SER A 251 7.90 6.10 -23.19
C SER A 251 8.22 6.96 -21.95
N ALA A 252 7.23 7.26 -21.13
CA ALA A 252 7.42 8.03 -19.90
C ALA A 252 8.24 7.25 -18.85
N ILE A 253 8.01 5.95 -18.73
CA ILE A 253 8.79 5.09 -17.83
C ILE A 253 10.20 4.91 -18.38
N PHE A 254 10.33 4.39 -19.59
CA PHE A 254 11.63 4.24 -20.25
C PHE A 254 11.56 4.85 -21.67
N PRO A 255 12.45 5.78 -22.01
CA PRO A 255 13.58 6.31 -21.23
C PRO A 255 13.26 7.53 -20.35
N GLY A 256 11.98 7.87 -20.15
CA GLY A 256 11.57 9.15 -19.55
C GLY A 256 12.07 9.38 -18.13
N ILE A 257 11.74 8.49 -17.19
CA ILE A 257 12.05 8.66 -15.76
C ILE A 257 12.89 7.51 -15.17
N GLN A 258 13.01 6.37 -15.87
CA GLN A 258 13.82 5.23 -15.45
C GLN A 258 14.74 4.78 -16.58
N GLY A 259 15.82 4.07 -16.24
CA GLY A 259 16.73 3.36 -17.15
C GLY A 259 16.49 1.85 -17.10
N GLY A 260 17.56 1.06 -16.88
CA GLY A 260 17.49 -0.38 -16.82
C GLY A 260 16.52 -0.88 -15.73
N PRO A 261 15.54 -1.70 -16.11
CA PRO A 261 14.54 -2.21 -15.18
C PRO A 261 15.13 -3.22 -14.21
N LEU A 262 14.54 -3.33 -13.02
CA LEU A 262 14.94 -4.28 -11.99
C LEU A 262 14.31 -5.66 -12.30
N MET A 263 14.96 -6.45 -13.16
CA MET A 263 14.39 -7.71 -13.66
C MET A 263 14.11 -8.75 -12.56
N HIS A 264 14.93 -8.78 -11.51
CA HIS A 264 14.71 -9.61 -10.33
C HIS A 264 13.45 -9.22 -9.55
N VAL A 265 13.13 -7.92 -9.47
CA VAL A 265 11.88 -7.44 -8.84
C VAL A 265 10.69 -7.73 -9.74
N ILE A 266 10.82 -7.55 -11.07
CA ILE A 266 9.76 -7.90 -12.04
C ILE A 266 9.44 -9.40 -11.97
N ALA A 267 10.44 -10.25 -11.83
CA ALA A 267 10.23 -11.68 -11.58
C ALA A 267 9.45 -11.94 -10.29
N GLY A 268 9.79 -11.24 -9.20
CA GLY A 268 9.02 -11.27 -7.96
C GLY A 268 7.56 -10.81 -8.14
N LYS A 269 7.31 -9.76 -8.94
CA LYS A 269 5.96 -9.33 -9.31
C LYS A 269 5.21 -10.43 -10.07
N ALA A 270 5.86 -11.09 -11.03
CA ALA A 270 5.26 -12.19 -11.79
C ALA A 270 4.82 -13.36 -10.88
N VAL A 271 5.62 -13.69 -9.86
CA VAL A 271 5.26 -14.70 -8.85
C VAL A 271 4.06 -14.24 -8.03
N ALA A 272 4.12 -13.03 -7.47
CA ALA A 272 3.04 -12.49 -6.65
C ALA A 272 1.70 -12.40 -7.39
N PHE A 273 1.70 -12.01 -8.67
CA PHE A 273 0.49 -11.99 -9.48
C PHE A 273 -0.04 -13.40 -9.77
N LYS A 274 0.84 -14.39 -9.90
CA LYS A 274 0.43 -15.79 -10.02
C LYS A 274 -0.25 -16.28 -8.75
N GLU A 275 0.31 -15.95 -7.59
CA GLU A 275 -0.30 -16.26 -6.30
C GLU A 275 -1.66 -15.54 -6.13
N ALA A 276 -1.75 -14.26 -6.54
CA ALA A 276 -2.97 -13.47 -6.44
C ALA A 276 -4.12 -13.97 -7.36
N LEU A 277 -3.80 -14.69 -8.44
CA LEU A 277 -4.78 -15.33 -9.32
C LEU A 277 -5.34 -16.64 -8.73
N ALA A 278 -4.75 -17.17 -7.67
CA ALA A 278 -5.19 -18.42 -7.05
C ALA A 278 -6.41 -18.19 -6.13
N PRO A 279 -7.32 -19.19 -6.00
CA PRO A 279 -8.52 -19.08 -5.14
C PRO A 279 -8.19 -18.79 -3.67
N GLU A 280 -7.06 -19.28 -3.19
CA GLU A 280 -6.57 -19.08 -1.83
C GLU A 280 -6.32 -17.60 -1.51
N PHE A 281 -5.91 -16.82 -2.51
CA PHE A 281 -5.72 -15.39 -2.34
C PHE A 281 -7.04 -14.65 -2.13
N LYS A 282 -8.11 -15.09 -2.79
CA LYS A 282 -9.45 -14.55 -2.54
C LYS A 282 -9.90 -14.84 -1.11
N ALA A 283 -9.74 -16.08 -0.64
CA ALA A 283 -10.05 -16.46 0.73
C ALA A 283 -9.23 -15.64 1.75
N TYR A 284 -7.95 -15.43 1.46
CA TYR A 284 -7.08 -14.56 2.27
C TYR A 284 -7.61 -13.13 2.36
N GLN A 285 -7.98 -12.49 1.25
CA GLN A 285 -8.50 -11.12 1.26
C GLN A 285 -9.85 -10.99 1.95
N GLN A 286 -10.70 -11.99 1.84
CA GLN A 286 -11.94 -12.06 2.63
C GLN A 286 -11.65 -12.08 4.12
N GLN A 287 -10.64 -12.85 4.52
CA GLN A 287 -10.20 -12.90 5.92
C GLN A 287 -9.59 -11.56 6.37
N VAL A 288 -8.86 -10.88 5.50
CA VAL A 288 -8.32 -9.53 5.78
C VAL A 288 -9.44 -8.57 6.16
N VAL A 289 -10.53 -8.53 5.40
CA VAL A 289 -11.69 -7.66 5.68
C VAL A 289 -12.40 -8.06 6.97
N LYS A 290 -12.61 -9.36 7.21
CA LYS A 290 -13.23 -9.85 8.44
C LYS A 290 -12.42 -9.48 9.68
N ASN A 291 -11.11 -9.67 9.62
CA ASN A 291 -10.20 -9.32 10.71
C ASN A 291 -10.18 -7.82 10.98
N ALA A 292 -10.20 -6.98 9.93
CA ALA A 292 -10.26 -5.53 10.09
C ALA A 292 -11.55 -5.10 10.79
N LYS A 293 -12.70 -5.67 10.40
CA LYS A 293 -14.00 -5.39 11.06
C LYS A 293 -14.00 -5.80 12.51
N ALA A 294 -13.57 -7.03 12.80
CA ALA A 294 -13.51 -7.54 14.19
C ALA A 294 -12.60 -6.67 15.08
N LEU A 295 -11.45 -6.25 14.54
CA LEU A 295 -10.54 -5.32 15.23
C LEU A 295 -11.20 -3.96 15.51
N ALA A 296 -11.85 -3.35 14.51
CA ALA A 296 -12.52 -2.06 14.64
C ALA A 296 -13.69 -2.10 15.64
N GLU A 297 -14.53 -3.14 15.58
CA GLU A 297 -15.63 -3.34 16.49
C GLU A 297 -15.16 -3.54 17.94
N THR A 298 -14.08 -4.31 18.14
CA THR A 298 -13.46 -4.51 19.46
C THR A 298 -12.94 -3.21 20.05
N LEU A 299 -12.19 -2.43 19.26
CA LEU A 299 -11.67 -1.13 19.71
C LEU A 299 -12.80 -0.16 20.05
N THR A 300 -13.88 -0.16 19.26
CA THR A 300 -15.08 0.65 19.55
C THR A 300 -15.73 0.22 20.85
N ALA A 301 -15.91 -1.08 21.09
CA ALA A 301 -16.46 -1.61 22.33
C ALA A 301 -15.59 -1.27 23.57
N ARG A 302 -14.27 -1.07 23.36
CA ARG A 302 -13.32 -0.61 24.37
C ARG A 302 -13.26 0.91 24.52
N GLY A 303 -14.18 1.67 23.91
CA GLY A 303 -14.31 3.11 24.05
C GLY A 303 -13.33 3.94 23.21
N LEU A 304 -12.72 3.35 22.18
CA LEU A 304 -11.91 4.05 21.18
C LEU A 304 -12.78 4.46 19.99
N ARG A 305 -12.57 5.65 19.46
CA ARG A 305 -13.30 6.12 18.28
C ARG A 305 -12.58 5.67 17.00
N ILE A 306 -13.27 4.95 16.15
CA ILE A 306 -12.84 4.68 14.78
C ILE A 306 -13.28 5.86 13.90
N VAL A 307 -12.36 6.46 13.15
CA VAL A 307 -12.69 7.48 12.15
C VAL A 307 -13.65 6.87 11.13
N SER A 308 -14.68 7.62 10.74
CA SER A 308 -15.82 7.15 9.94
C SER A 308 -16.72 6.10 10.64
N GLY A 309 -16.49 5.82 11.92
CA GLY A 309 -17.28 4.88 12.73
C GLY A 309 -17.11 3.40 12.38
N ARG A 310 -16.46 3.07 11.26
CA ARG A 310 -16.31 1.70 10.75
C ARG A 310 -15.17 1.58 9.75
N THR A 311 -14.85 0.34 9.37
CA THR A 311 -14.03 0.06 8.18
C THR A 311 -14.78 -0.84 7.19
N GLU A 312 -14.59 -0.57 5.91
CA GLU A 312 -15.09 -1.35 4.77
C GLU A 312 -13.94 -1.95 3.95
N SER A 313 -12.71 -1.85 4.49
CA SER A 313 -11.48 -2.31 3.85
C SER A 313 -10.56 -3.02 4.86
N HIS A 314 -9.27 -2.95 4.65
CA HIS A 314 -8.22 -3.52 5.51
C HIS A 314 -7.64 -2.53 6.51
N VAL A 315 -7.98 -1.24 6.40
CA VAL A 315 -7.36 -0.14 7.15
C VAL A 315 -8.39 0.58 8.02
N MET A 316 -7.96 1.09 9.15
CA MET A 316 -8.74 1.97 10.02
C MET A 316 -7.84 3.03 10.65
N LEU A 317 -8.41 4.19 10.96
CA LEU A 317 -7.82 5.19 11.81
C LEU A 317 -8.49 5.17 13.18
N VAL A 318 -7.69 5.23 14.23
CA VAL A 318 -8.15 5.26 15.63
C VAL A 318 -7.83 6.62 16.21
N ASP A 319 -8.87 7.33 16.64
CA ASP A 319 -8.76 8.60 17.34
C ASP A 319 -8.44 8.35 18.82
N LEU A 320 -7.33 8.88 19.29
CA LEU A 320 -6.80 8.66 20.64
C LEU A 320 -7.16 9.78 21.62
N ARG A 321 -7.87 10.82 21.19
CA ARG A 321 -8.19 11.98 22.04
C ARG A 321 -9.01 11.59 23.26
N SER A 322 -9.89 10.58 23.15
CA SER A 322 -10.66 10.06 24.30
C SER A 322 -9.80 9.40 25.38
N LYS A 323 -8.58 8.98 25.04
CA LYS A 323 -7.61 8.38 25.97
C LYS A 323 -6.57 9.41 26.46
N GLY A 324 -6.61 10.64 25.97
CA GLY A 324 -5.63 11.68 26.31
C GLY A 324 -4.23 11.41 25.77
N LEU A 325 -4.10 10.55 24.73
CA LEU A 325 -2.82 10.17 24.14
C LEU A 325 -2.64 10.82 22.76
N THR A 326 -1.38 11.06 22.41
CA THR A 326 -1.00 11.39 21.04
C THR A 326 -0.68 10.12 20.24
N GLY A 327 -0.71 10.23 18.90
CA GLY A 327 -0.30 9.13 18.03
C GLY A 327 1.16 8.73 18.27
N LYS A 328 2.04 9.70 18.53
CA LYS A 328 3.46 9.45 18.81
C LYS A 328 3.67 8.63 20.10
N GLU A 329 2.93 8.93 21.14
CA GLU A 329 2.98 8.16 22.40
C GLU A 329 2.44 6.76 22.21
N ALA A 330 1.26 6.62 21.57
CA ALA A 330 0.64 5.33 21.34
C ALA A 330 1.51 4.41 20.44
N GLU A 331 2.10 4.94 19.36
CA GLU A 331 3.04 4.22 18.50
C GLU A 331 4.22 3.65 19.30
N ALA A 332 4.82 4.47 20.19
CA ALA A 332 5.96 4.07 21.00
C ALA A 332 5.59 2.99 22.04
N ILE A 333 4.47 3.16 22.73
CA ILE A 333 4.04 2.26 23.81
C ILE A 333 3.58 0.91 23.25
N LEU A 334 2.81 0.91 22.17
CA LEU A 334 2.40 -0.31 21.48
C LEU A 334 3.62 -1.07 20.92
N GLY A 335 4.64 -0.35 20.42
CA GLY A 335 5.91 -0.96 20.02
C GLY A 335 6.64 -1.68 21.14
N GLN A 336 6.61 -1.15 22.38
CA GLN A 336 7.16 -1.83 23.56
C GLN A 336 6.43 -3.12 23.90
N ALA A 337 5.13 -3.19 23.61
CA ALA A 337 4.29 -4.37 23.77
C ALA A 337 4.34 -5.31 22.56
N HIS A 338 5.28 -5.12 21.62
CA HIS A 338 5.44 -5.89 20.38
C HIS A 338 4.23 -5.82 19.42
N MET A 339 3.52 -4.71 19.42
CA MET A 339 2.48 -4.39 18.45
C MET A 339 2.92 -3.17 17.62
N THR A 340 3.29 -3.42 16.37
CA THR A 340 3.86 -2.39 15.48
C THR A 340 2.76 -1.68 14.69
N CYS A 341 2.61 -0.37 14.87
CA CYS A 341 1.70 0.47 14.11
C CYS A 341 2.39 1.79 13.72
N ASN A 342 1.68 2.69 13.06
CA ASN A 342 2.17 4.05 12.81
C ASN A 342 1.21 5.10 13.33
N LYS A 343 1.77 6.20 13.87
CA LYS A 343 1.00 7.41 14.14
C LYS A 343 0.43 7.97 12.85
N ASN A 344 -0.77 8.53 12.92
CA ASN A 344 -1.45 9.12 11.77
C ASN A 344 -2.35 10.28 12.19
N GLY A 345 -2.35 11.35 11.39
CA GLY A 345 -3.34 12.41 11.56
C GLY A 345 -4.77 11.90 11.40
N ILE A 346 -5.69 12.52 12.09
CA ILE A 346 -7.13 12.30 11.94
C ILE A 346 -7.75 13.53 11.26
N PRO A 347 -8.96 13.45 10.70
CA PRO A 347 -9.64 14.63 10.15
C PRO A 347 -9.73 15.74 11.20
N ASN A 348 -9.39 16.98 10.80
CA ASN A 348 -9.32 18.15 11.67
C ASN A 348 -8.40 17.95 12.91
N ASP A 349 -7.27 17.29 12.71
CA ASP A 349 -6.32 16.99 13.79
C ASP A 349 -5.77 18.26 14.43
N PRO A 350 -5.91 18.47 15.77
CA PRO A 350 -5.35 19.62 16.45
C PRO A 350 -3.83 19.54 16.64
N GLN A 351 -3.23 18.37 16.44
CA GLN A 351 -1.80 18.14 16.62
C GLN A 351 -1.00 18.38 15.34
N LYS A 352 0.29 18.66 15.49
CA LYS A 352 1.22 18.77 14.36
C LYS A 352 1.44 17.41 13.70
N PRO A 353 1.79 17.35 12.39
CA PRO A 353 1.96 16.10 11.63
C PRO A 353 2.95 15.09 12.22
N PHE A 354 3.95 15.54 13.00
CA PHE A 354 4.92 14.66 13.66
C PHE A 354 4.47 14.11 15.02
N VAL A 355 3.34 14.61 15.55
CA VAL A 355 2.74 14.19 16.82
C VAL A 355 1.50 13.37 16.57
N THR A 356 0.52 13.94 15.88
CA THR A 356 -0.79 13.41 15.51
C THR A 356 -1.69 13.08 16.71
N SER A 357 -2.98 12.94 16.48
CA SER A 357 -3.97 12.52 17.48
C SER A 357 -4.48 11.09 17.27
N GLY A 358 -3.95 10.38 16.30
CA GLY A 358 -4.39 9.04 15.97
C GLY A 358 -3.26 8.07 15.61
N ILE A 359 -3.64 6.82 15.48
CA ILE A 359 -2.84 5.75 14.88
C ILE A 359 -3.60 5.12 13.72
N ARG A 360 -2.86 4.58 12.75
CA ARG A 360 -3.41 3.79 11.66
C ARG A 360 -3.11 2.32 11.90
N LEU A 361 -4.14 1.50 11.80
CA LEU A 361 -4.07 0.05 11.95
C LEU A 361 -4.56 -0.64 10.68
N GLY A 362 -4.05 -1.83 10.41
CA GLY A 362 -4.49 -2.65 9.29
C GLY A 362 -4.30 -4.14 9.56
N SER A 363 -5.01 -4.95 8.79
CA SER A 363 -5.10 -6.40 8.99
C SER A 363 -4.29 -7.29 8.04
N PRO A 364 -3.69 -6.82 6.92
CA PRO A 364 -3.08 -7.71 5.94
C PRO A 364 -1.97 -8.60 6.50
N ALA A 365 -1.01 -8.02 7.24
CA ALA A 365 0.17 -8.73 7.71
C ALA A 365 -0.16 -9.85 8.71
N PHE A 366 -0.95 -9.56 9.75
CA PHE A 366 -1.30 -10.60 10.72
C PHE A 366 -2.28 -11.65 10.13
N THR A 367 -3.09 -11.26 9.12
CA THR A 367 -3.91 -12.23 8.38
C THR A 367 -3.03 -13.18 7.55
N THR A 368 -1.93 -12.68 6.95
CA THR A 368 -0.95 -13.53 6.25
C THR A 368 -0.35 -14.58 7.17
N ARG A 369 -0.17 -14.27 8.45
CA ARG A 369 0.29 -15.24 9.47
C ARG A 369 -0.76 -16.32 9.82
N GLY A 370 -2.03 -16.14 9.45
CA GLY A 370 -3.10 -17.09 9.72
C GLY A 370 -4.09 -16.67 10.80
N PHE A 371 -3.99 -15.45 11.34
CA PHE A 371 -4.94 -14.93 12.34
C PHE A 371 -6.36 -14.88 11.76
N LYS A 372 -7.34 -15.17 12.61
CA LYS A 372 -8.77 -15.12 12.32
C LYS A 372 -9.46 -14.06 13.19
N GLU A 373 -10.78 -13.94 13.06
CA GLU A 373 -11.58 -12.93 13.77
C GLU A 373 -11.38 -12.99 15.30
N GLU A 374 -11.31 -14.19 15.87
CA GLU A 374 -11.10 -14.38 17.31
C GLU A 374 -9.72 -13.83 17.75
N ASP A 375 -8.69 -14.05 16.94
CA ASP A 375 -7.35 -13.51 17.19
C ASP A 375 -7.36 -11.99 17.03
N ALA A 376 -8.09 -11.45 16.04
CA ALA A 376 -8.24 -10.00 15.84
C ALA A 376 -8.95 -9.33 17.02
N VAL A 377 -9.98 -9.96 17.59
CA VAL A 377 -10.63 -9.54 18.83
C VAL A 377 -9.63 -9.52 20.00
N LYS A 378 -8.83 -10.57 20.13
CA LYS A 378 -7.79 -10.62 21.17
C LYS A 378 -6.77 -9.49 20.98
N VAL A 379 -6.28 -9.26 19.77
CA VAL A 379 -5.37 -8.14 19.45
C VAL A 379 -6.00 -6.79 19.80
N GLY A 380 -7.26 -6.56 19.44
CA GLY A 380 -7.99 -5.35 19.79
C GLY A 380 -8.06 -5.09 21.31
N ASN A 381 -8.31 -6.14 22.09
CA ASN A 381 -8.29 -6.03 23.55
C ASN A 381 -6.90 -5.73 24.09
N LEU A 382 -5.84 -6.36 23.56
CA LEU A 382 -4.46 -6.10 23.96
C LEU A 382 -4.03 -4.67 23.65
N ILE A 383 -4.41 -4.14 22.48
CA ILE A 383 -4.19 -2.72 22.13
C ILE A 383 -4.88 -1.81 23.15
N ALA A 384 -6.15 -2.08 23.44
CA ALA A 384 -6.90 -1.26 24.38
C ALA A 384 -6.33 -1.33 25.80
N ASP A 385 -5.90 -2.52 26.27
CA ASP A 385 -5.26 -2.65 27.59
C ASP A 385 -4.01 -1.77 27.73
N VAL A 386 -3.16 -1.73 26.69
CA VAL A 386 -1.96 -0.88 26.67
C VAL A 386 -2.33 0.60 26.64
N LEU A 387 -3.32 0.99 25.82
CA LEU A 387 -3.75 2.39 25.70
C LEU A 387 -4.52 2.89 26.93
N ASP A 388 -5.17 2.01 27.67
CA ASP A 388 -5.83 2.32 28.95
C ASP A 388 -4.82 2.46 30.10
N ASN A 389 -3.64 1.83 29.99
CA ASN A 389 -2.60 1.81 31.04
C ASN A 389 -1.21 2.12 30.44
N PRO A 390 -1.03 3.29 29.81
CA PRO A 390 0.14 3.58 28.96
C PRO A 390 1.48 3.64 29.72
N HIS A 391 1.44 3.77 31.05
CA HIS A 391 2.64 3.88 31.89
C HIS A 391 2.80 2.71 32.87
N ASP A 392 1.93 1.69 32.78
CA ASP A 392 2.01 0.50 33.64
C ASP A 392 2.88 -0.58 33.01
N ALA A 393 4.12 -0.69 33.49
CA ALA A 393 5.08 -1.69 33.01
C ALA A 393 4.54 -3.13 33.13
N ALA A 394 3.76 -3.42 34.20
CA ALA A 394 3.22 -4.76 34.40
C ALA A 394 2.18 -5.12 33.31
N THR A 395 1.34 -4.18 32.91
CA THR A 395 0.40 -4.34 31.78
C THR A 395 1.16 -4.53 30.46
N ILE A 396 2.19 -3.72 30.19
CA ILE A 396 2.99 -3.83 28.97
C ILE A 396 3.69 -5.20 28.90
N ASP A 397 4.31 -5.67 29.99
CA ASP A 397 4.97 -6.96 30.03
C ASP A 397 4.00 -8.14 29.87
N ARG A 398 2.82 -8.08 30.50
CA ARG A 398 1.74 -9.05 30.32
C ARG A 398 1.31 -9.12 28.86
N VAL A 399 0.99 -7.97 28.26
CA VAL A 399 0.55 -7.90 26.87
C VAL A 399 1.63 -8.42 25.94
N LYS A 400 2.89 -8.05 26.14
CA LYS A 400 4.04 -8.57 25.38
C LYS A 400 4.14 -10.10 25.45
N ALA A 401 3.90 -10.70 26.62
CA ALA A 401 3.89 -12.15 26.77
C ALA A 401 2.72 -12.81 26.02
N GLU A 402 1.54 -12.19 26.01
CA GLU A 402 0.39 -12.66 25.25
C GLU A 402 0.56 -12.50 23.73
N VAL A 403 1.18 -11.41 23.28
CA VAL A 403 1.60 -11.22 21.88
C VAL A 403 2.55 -12.35 21.47
N LYS A 404 3.54 -12.68 22.32
CA LYS A 404 4.48 -13.78 22.06
C LYS A 404 3.76 -15.12 21.88
N GLN A 405 2.75 -15.42 22.70
CA GLN A 405 1.95 -16.64 22.53
C GLN A 405 1.22 -16.69 21.19
N LEU A 406 0.65 -15.55 20.74
CA LEU A 406 -0.01 -15.47 19.44
C LEU A 406 0.98 -15.62 18.29
N THR A 407 2.15 -14.94 18.36
CA THR A 407 3.15 -15.00 17.31
C THR A 407 3.85 -16.35 17.21
N ASP A 408 3.95 -17.10 18.31
CA ASP A 408 4.47 -18.48 18.30
C ASP A 408 3.45 -19.46 17.69
N LYS A 409 2.15 -19.24 17.92
CA LYS A 409 1.08 -20.05 17.30
C LYS A 409 1.02 -19.84 15.78
N TYR A 410 1.37 -18.66 15.31
CA TYR A 410 1.28 -18.26 13.92
C TYR A 410 2.64 -17.69 13.43
N PRO A 411 3.63 -18.53 13.17
CA PRO A 411 4.91 -18.06 12.65
C PRO A 411 4.76 -17.40 11.28
N VAL A 412 5.62 -16.40 10.99
CA VAL A 412 5.61 -15.73 9.68
C VAL A 412 6.00 -16.70 8.58
N TYR A 413 7.07 -17.47 8.82
CA TYR A 413 7.53 -18.54 7.96
C TYR A 413 7.70 -19.81 8.79
N GLU A 414 7.26 -20.93 8.26
CA GLU A 414 7.54 -22.24 8.87
C GLU A 414 9.04 -22.55 8.81
N ALA A 415 9.55 -23.24 9.83
CA ALA A 415 10.96 -23.56 9.96
C ALA A 415 11.41 -24.64 8.95
#